data_653123c4af168c418d8cdfefa4b4335a
#
_entry.id   653123c4af168c418d8cdfefa4b4335a
#
_cell.length_a   1.000
_cell.length_b   1.000
_cell.length_c   1.000
_cell.angle_alpha   90.00
_cell.angle_beta   90.00
_cell.angle_gamma   90.00
#
_symmetry.space_group_name_H-M   'P 1'
#
loop_
_entity.id
_entity.type
_entity.pdbx_description
1 polymer ?
#
loop_
_entity_poly.entity_id
_entity_poly.type
_entity_poly.pdbx_seq_one_letter_code
_entity_poly.pdbx_strand_id
1 'polypeptide(L)'
;MRKNILLTAIIMLTCCTPMNEVTAQDLSTKMYITIGGETQAATLVDNSATQALVERLQSGDVTVTLNSSGGFEIWGALGFSLPTSNQQINAQPGDIILYNGSNICMFYGSNSWSYTRLGHIDSLTESELRTFLHADESNISVTLSLSHTATGVESHQFTAVRSQKVLRNGQLLIERNGETYTIEGKRL
;
A
#
# COMPACT_ATOMS: atom_id res chain seq x y z
N MET A 1 -70.78 39.80 10.36
CA MET A 1 -69.57 39.52 11.10
C MET A 1 -68.72 38.56 10.25
N ARG A 2 -67.68 39.03 9.58
CA ARG A 2 -66.78 38.27 8.73
C ARG A 2 -65.52 37.96 9.55
N LYS A 3 -65.26 36.69 9.84
CA LYS A 3 -64.02 36.21 10.48
C LYS A 3 -62.95 35.98 9.43
N ASN A 4 -61.91 36.78 9.43
CA ASN A 4 -60.69 36.57 8.63
C ASN A 4 -59.86 35.50 9.30
N ILE A 5 -59.62 34.39 8.61
CA ILE A 5 -58.65 33.35 9.00
C ILE A 5 -57.32 33.69 8.31
N LEU A 6 -56.31 34.08 9.10
CA LEU A 6 -54.96 34.33 8.65
C LEU A 6 -54.24 32.99 8.53
N LEU A 7 -53.91 32.58 7.32
CA LEU A 7 -53.18 31.35 7.05
C LEU A 7 -51.68 31.65 7.10
N THR A 8 -51.03 31.26 8.19
CA THR A 8 -49.58 31.40 8.35
C THR A 8 -48.88 30.23 7.67
N ALA A 9 -48.24 30.48 6.52
CA ALA A 9 -47.41 29.48 5.85
C ALA A 9 -46.05 29.39 6.56
N ILE A 10 -45.79 28.26 7.19
CA ILE A 10 -44.48 27.90 7.74
C ILE A 10 -43.64 27.30 6.61
N ILE A 11 -42.67 28.08 6.15
CA ILE A 11 -41.64 27.59 5.20
C ILE A 11 -40.63 26.80 6.02
N MET A 12 -40.67 25.46 5.93
CA MET A 12 -39.62 24.61 6.44
C MET A 12 -38.44 24.69 5.47
N LEU A 13 -37.37 25.37 5.88
CA LEU A 13 -36.08 25.38 5.19
C LEU A 13 -35.35 24.06 5.56
N THR A 14 -35.44 23.06 4.70
CA THR A 14 -34.66 21.82 4.81
C THR A 14 -33.19 22.15 4.52
N CYS A 15 -32.39 22.20 5.58
CA CYS A 15 -30.95 22.30 5.50
C CYS A 15 -30.41 20.94 5.04
N CYS A 16 -30.21 20.77 3.71
CA CYS A 16 -29.42 19.67 3.18
C CYS A 16 -27.95 19.92 3.50
N THR A 17 -27.46 19.36 4.59
CA THR A 17 -26.02 19.21 4.80
C THR A 17 -25.53 18.19 3.78
N PRO A 18 -24.47 18.50 2.97
CA PRO A 18 -23.86 17.48 2.15
C PRO A 18 -23.28 16.43 3.10
N MET A 19 -23.78 15.19 3.03
CA MET A 19 -23.09 14.06 3.57
C MET A 19 -21.78 13.97 2.81
N ASN A 20 -20.65 14.21 3.49
CA ASN A 20 -19.36 13.77 3.00
C ASN A 20 -19.48 12.24 2.81
N GLU A 21 -19.55 11.81 1.57
CA GLU A 21 -19.26 10.42 1.24
C GLU A 21 -17.83 10.17 1.70
N VAL A 22 -17.69 9.41 2.77
CA VAL A 22 -16.43 8.79 3.12
C VAL A 22 -16.17 7.81 1.98
N THR A 23 -15.39 8.26 0.99
CA THR A 23 -14.82 7.38 -0.01
C THR A 23 -14.08 6.30 0.76
N ALA A 24 -14.54 5.05 0.63
CA ALA A 24 -13.78 3.90 1.08
C ALA A 24 -12.40 4.04 0.44
N GLN A 25 -11.38 4.32 1.25
CA GLN A 25 -9.99 4.33 0.79
C GLN A 25 -9.75 2.92 0.26
N ASP A 26 -9.41 2.83 -1.00
CA ASP A 26 -8.92 1.60 -1.61
C ASP A 26 -7.64 1.22 -0.85
N LEU A 27 -7.80 0.34 0.14
CA LEU A 27 -6.69 -0.09 0.98
C LEU A 27 -5.66 -0.76 0.07
N SER A 28 -4.45 -0.26 0.09
CA SER A 28 -3.36 -0.85 -0.70
C SER A 28 -3.29 -2.35 -0.43
N THR A 29 -3.51 -3.15 -1.46
CA THR A 29 -3.36 -4.61 -1.38
C THR A 29 -1.91 -5.05 -1.56
N LYS A 30 -1.00 -4.09 -1.79
CA LYS A 30 0.43 -4.32 -2.01
C LYS A 30 1.27 -3.62 -0.95
N MET A 31 2.27 -4.32 -0.48
CA MET A 31 3.36 -3.82 0.33
C MET A 31 4.68 -4.17 -0.35
N TYR A 32 5.69 -3.35 -0.14
CA TYR A 32 7.05 -3.60 -0.64
C TYR A 32 7.98 -3.86 0.53
N ILE A 33 8.86 -4.84 0.34
CA ILE A 33 9.85 -5.28 1.32
C ILE A 33 11.21 -5.03 0.70
N THR A 34 12.05 -4.24 1.38
CA THR A 34 13.42 -3.95 0.92
C THR A 34 14.42 -4.51 1.90
N ILE A 35 15.36 -5.32 1.41
CA ILE A 35 16.47 -5.93 2.14
C ILE A 35 17.74 -5.77 1.31
N GLY A 36 18.81 -5.21 1.88
CA GLY A 36 20.09 -5.07 1.18
C GLY A 36 20.04 -4.23 -0.12
N GLY A 37 18.99 -3.40 -0.29
CA GLY A 37 18.76 -2.62 -1.52
C GLY A 37 17.94 -3.35 -2.58
N GLU A 38 17.60 -4.62 -2.40
CA GLU A 38 16.66 -5.36 -3.24
C GLU A 38 15.23 -5.19 -2.69
N THR A 39 14.24 -5.00 -3.59
CA THR A 39 12.84 -4.79 -3.22
C THR A 39 11.94 -5.82 -3.88
N GLN A 40 11.09 -6.46 -3.08
CA GLN A 40 10.07 -7.39 -3.53
C GLN A 40 8.68 -6.93 -3.16
N ALA A 41 7.72 -7.22 -4.01
CA ALA A 41 6.31 -6.95 -3.74
C ALA A 41 5.71 -8.09 -2.92
N ALA A 42 4.79 -7.72 -2.03
CA ALA A 42 3.97 -8.66 -1.27
C ALA A 42 2.49 -8.30 -1.42
N THR A 43 1.66 -9.30 -1.64
CA THR A 43 0.20 -9.14 -1.63
C THR A 43 -0.32 -9.31 -0.20
N LEU A 44 -1.02 -8.31 0.30
CA LEU A 44 -1.62 -8.32 1.64
C LEU A 44 -2.98 -9.03 1.62
N VAL A 45 -3.31 -9.73 2.69
CA VAL A 45 -4.65 -10.29 2.92
C VAL A 45 -5.53 -9.23 3.59
N ASP A 46 -6.84 -9.27 3.36
CA ASP A 46 -7.78 -8.34 3.98
C ASP A 46 -8.17 -8.84 5.38
N ASN A 47 -7.62 -8.20 6.40
CA ASN A 47 -8.00 -8.38 7.81
C ASN A 47 -7.62 -7.14 8.65
N SER A 48 -8.06 -7.11 9.90
CA SER A 48 -7.80 -5.96 10.80
C SER A 48 -6.31 -5.70 11.07
N ALA A 49 -5.47 -6.73 11.03
CA ALA A 49 -4.02 -6.59 11.23
C ALA A 49 -3.38 -5.87 10.04
N THR A 50 -3.73 -6.26 8.82
CA THR A 50 -3.21 -5.63 7.59
C THR A 50 -3.74 -4.22 7.42
N GLN A 51 -5.01 -3.96 7.76
CA GLN A 51 -5.57 -2.61 7.74
C GLN A 51 -4.78 -1.68 8.66
N ALA A 52 -4.54 -2.08 9.91
CA ALA A 52 -3.74 -1.31 10.86
C ALA A 52 -2.26 -1.18 10.42
N LEU A 53 -1.68 -2.20 9.79
CA LEU A 53 -0.33 -2.12 9.21
C LEU A 53 -0.27 -1.09 8.08
N VAL A 54 -1.24 -1.11 7.16
CA VAL A 54 -1.33 -0.14 6.05
C VAL A 54 -1.48 1.28 6.59
N GLU A 55 -2.36 1.52 7.56
CA GLU A 55 -2.50 2.83 8.23
C GLU A 55 -1.17 3.30 8.84
N ARG A 56 -0.43 2.39 9.47
CA ARG A 56 0.90 2.72 10.03
C ARG A 56 1.90 3.09 8.93
N LEU A 57 1.90 2.35 7.81
CA LEU A 57 2.79 2.59 6.68
C LEU A 57 2.42 3.85 5.87
N GLN A 58 1.17 4.31 5.91
CA GLN A 58 0.77 5.61 5.34
C GLN A 58 1.46 6.80 6.03
N SER A 59 1.86 6.62 7.30
CA SER A 59 2.59 7.63 8.06
C SER A 59 4.11 7.64 7.77
N GLY A 60 4.60 6.68 6.99
CA GLY A 60 5.99 6.51 6.59
C GLY A 60 6.45 5.05 6.69
N ASP A 61 7.56 4.78 6.02
CA ASP A 61 8.17 3.46 5.98
C ASP A 61 8.56 2.97 7.39
N VAL A 62 8.51 1.65 7.57
CA VAL A 62 8.88 0.99 8.82
C VAL A 62 10.10 0.13 8.58
N THR A 63 11.20 0.42 9.28
CA THR A 63 12.40 -0.42 9.26
C THR A 63 12.49 -1.22 10.55
N VAL A 64 12.68 -2.52 10.41
CA VAL A 64 12.81 -3.49 11.50
C VAL A 64 14.08 -4.30 11.35
N THR A 65 14.57 -4.87 12.45
CA THR A 65 15.70 -5.81 12.44
C THR A 65 15.17 -7.22 12.69
N LEU A 66 15.40 -8.10 11.74
CA LEU A 66 14.97 -9.50 11.81
C LEU A 66 16.17 -10.44 11.91
N ASN A 67 15.92 -11.65 12.42
CA ASN A 67 16.92 -12.69 12.59
C ASN A 67 16.37 -14.01 12.11
N SER A 68 17.21 -14.84 11.47
CA SER A 68 16.81 -16.21 11.13
C SER A 68 16.51 -17.03 12.38
N SER A 69 15.50 -17.86 12.28
CA SER A 69 15.02 -18.73 13.36
C SER A 69 14.48 -20.05 12.81
N GLY A 70 14.74 -21.11 13.53
CA GLY A 70 14.17 -22.45 13.26
C GLY A 70 14.51 -23.07 11.90
N GLY A 71 15.31 -22.40 11.06
CA GLY A 71 15.62 -22.84 9.70
C GLY A 71 14.47 -22.67 8.70
N PHE A 72 13.42 -21.89 9.05
CA PHE A 72 12.25 -21.72 8.20
C PHE A 72 11.77 -20.26 8.07
N GLU A 73 12.23 -19.34 8.91
CA GLU A 73 11.77 -17.94 8.91
C GLU A 73 12.87 -16.95 9.29
N ILE A 74 12.68 -15.68 8.93
CA ILE A 74 13.29 -14.55 9.62
C ILE A 74 12.20 -13.86 10.43
N TRP A 75 12.49 -13.44 11.66
CA TRP A 75 11.51 -12.82 12.54
C TRP A 75 12.11 -11.74 13.44
N GLY A 76 11.24 -10.85 13.94
CA GLY A 76 11.63 -9.81 14.89
C GLY A 76 10.48 -8.88 15.24
N ALA A 77 10.73 -7.97 16.17
CA ALA A 77 9.74 -7.03 16.65
C ALA A 77 9.42 -5.95 15.60
N LEU A 78 8.11 -5.64 15.43
CA LEU A 78 7.64 -4.51 14.61
C LEU A 78 7.91 -3.15 15.27
N GLY A 79 8.08 -3.11 16.60
CA GLY A 79 8.16 -1.87 17.37
C GLY A 79 6.80 -1.26 17.74
N PHE A 80 5.70 -1.89 17.32
CA PHE A 80 4.30 -1.56 17.64
C PHE A 80 3.45 -2.82 17.63
N SER A 81 2.21 -2.71 18.10
CA SER A 81 1.27 -3.83 18.12
C SER A 81 0.18 -3.65 17.08
N LEU A 82 -0.27 -4.76 16.50
CA LEU A 82 -1.38 -4.85 15.56
C LEU A 82 -2.50 -5.74 16.14
N PRO A 83 -3.75 -5.55 15.73
CA PRO A 83 -4.84 -6.47 16.04
C PRO A 83 -4.49 -7.91 15.59
N THR A 84 -5.00 -8.90 16.28
CA THR A 84 -4.77 -10.31 15.93
C THR A 84 -6.07 -11.01 15.53
N SER A 85 -5.98 -11.89 14.55
CA SER A 85 -7.03 -12.82 14.14
C SER A 85 -6.41 -14.22 13.95
N ASN A 86 -5.84 -14.76 15.04
CA ASN A 86 -5.05 -15.97 15.00
C ASN A 86 -5.89 -17.18 14.57
N GLN A 87 -5.35 -17.93 13.65
CA GLN A 87 -5.87 -19.19 13.16
C GLN A 87 -4.74 -20.23 13.10
N GLN A 88 -5.09 -21.51 13.30
CA GLN A 88 -4.13 -22.59 13.03
C GLN A 88 -3.87 -22.66 11.53
N ILE A 89 -2.69 -22.28 11.11
CA ILE A 89 -2.26 -22.31 9.70
C ILE A 89 -0.93 -23.03 9.56
N ASN A 90 -0.71 -23.63 8.40
CA ASN A 90 0.58 -24.09 7.95
C ASN A 90 1.18 -23.01 7.06
N ALA A 91 2.09 -22.21 7.64
CA ALA A 91 2.79 -21.16 6.88
C ALA A 91 3.74 -21.82 5.88
N GLN A 92 3.81 -21.24 4.69
CA GLN A 92 4.60 -21.71 3.54
C GLN A 92 5.67 -20.69 3.15
N PRO A 93 6.68 -21.06 2.35
CA PRO A 93 7.62 -20.09 1.80
C PRO A 93 6.89 -18.90 1.15
N GLY A 94 7.32 -17.69 1.46
CA GLY A 94 6.70 -16.44 1.04
C GLY A 94 5.65 -15.85 1.99
N ASP A 95 5.11 -16.64 2.93
CA ASP A 95 4.12 -16.13 3.87
C ASP A 95 4.71 -15.08 4.81
N ILE A 96 3.93 -14.01 5.03
CA ILE A 96 4.20 -12.94 5.99
C ILE A 96 3.19 -13.05 7.10
N ILE A 97 3.68 -13.19 8.32
CA ILE A 97 2.90 -13.56 9.47
C ILE A 97 3.10 -12.53 10.60
N LEU A 98 2.02 -12.21 11.31
CA LEU A 98 2.07 -11.53 12.60
C LEU A 98 2.05 -12.59 13.71
N TYR A 99 3.06 -12.58 14.56
CA TYR A 99 3.18 -13.44 15.72
C TYR A 99 3.03 -12.62 17.01
N ASN A 100 2.19 -13.10 17.91
CA ASN A 100 1.91 -12.45 19.20
C ASN A 100 1.52 -10.95 19.12
N GLY A 101 0.96 -10.52 17.99
CA GLY A 101 0.48 -9.16 17.78
C GLY A 101 1.56 -8.08 17.62
N SER A 102 2.84 -8.39 17.78
CA SER A 102 3.93 -7.40 17.77
C SER A 102 5.20 -7.84 17.03
N ASN A 103 5.25 -9.08 16.55
CA ASN A 103 6.39 -9.58 15.80
C ASN A 103 5.98 -9.93 14.37
N ILE A 104 6.84 -9.60 13.41
CA ILE A 104 6.67 -10.01 12.02
C ILE A 104 7.59 -11.20 11.74
N CYS A 105 7.08 -12.17 11.00
CA CYS A 105 7.81 -13.34 10.52
C CYS A 105 7.66 -13.42 9.00
N MET A 106 8.75 -13.69 8.27
CA MET A 106 8.76 -13.94 6.83
C MET A 106 9.34 -15.31 6.58
N PHE A 107 8.58 -16.16 5.93
CA PHE A 107 8.89 -17.58 5.80
C PHE A 107 9.67 -17.88 4.52
N TYR A 108 10.76 -18.64 4.64
CA TYR A 108 11.47 -19.30 3.54
C TYR A 108 11.37 -20.82 3.61
N GLY A 109 10.74 -21.34 4.65
CA GLY A 109 10.38 -22.74 4.86
C GLY A 109 8.93 -22.82 5.33
N SER A 110 8.57 -23.86 6.07
CA SER A 110 7.21 -24.05 6.56
C SER A 110 7.16 -24.35 8.06
N ASN A 111 6.09 -23.88 8.72
CA ASN A 111 5.79 -24.19 10.11
C ASN A 111 4.28 -24.07 10.37
N SER A 112 3.77 -24.89 11.28
CA SER A 112 2.36 -24.90 11.67
C SER A 112 2.18 -24.34 13.08
N TRP A 113 1.41 -23.26 13.19
CA TRP A 113 1.13 -22.62 14.46
C TRP A 113 -0.15 -21.78 14.40
N SER A 114 -0.55 -21.20 15.53
CA SER A 114 -1.64 -20.22 15.58
C SER A 114 -1.11 -18.84 15.26
N TYR A 115 -1.40 -18.37 14.05
CA TYR A 115 -0.86 -17.12 13.48
C TYR A 115 -1.96 -16.22 12.94
N THR A 116 -1.66 -14.92 12.82
CA THR A 116 -2.41 -13.98 11.99
C THR A 116 -1.62 -13.76 10.68
N ARG A 117 -2.20 -14.13 9.53
CA ARG A 117 -1.57 -13.90 8.23
C ARG A 117 -1.64 -12.43 7.85
N LEU A 118 -0.54 -11.85 7.42
CA LEU A 118 -0.47 -10.48 6.88
C LEU A 118 -0.48 -10.47 5.35
N GLY A 119 0.22 -11.41 4.71
CA GLY A 119 0.32 -11.45 3.26
C GLY A 119 1.26 -12.54 2.76
N HIS A 120 1.70 -12.36 1.51
CA HIS A 120 2.60 -13.28 0.83
C HIS A 120 3.54 -12.51 -0.12
N ILE A 121 4.83 -12.84 -0.12
CA ILE A 121 5.82 -12.30 -1.05
C ILE A 121 5.59 -12.95 -2.41
N ASP A 122 5.37 -12.11 -3.42
CA ASP A 122 4.99 -12.57 -4.74
C ASP A 122 6.21 -13.05 -5.58
N SER A 123 5.95 -13.99 -6.47
CA SER A 123 6.80 -14.31 -7.63
C SER A 123 8.22 -14.81 -7.35
N LEU A 124 8.54 -15.23 -6.12
CA LEU A 124 9.83 -15.84 -5.79
C LEU A 124 9.68 -17.35 -5.55
N THR A 125 10.63 -18.12 -6.05
CA THR A 125 10.81 -19.53 -5.69
C THR A 125 11.36 -19.66 -4.26
N GLU A 126 11.30 -20.84 -3.65
CA GLU A 126 11.85 -21.08 -2.31
C GLU A 126 13.35 -20.73 -2.23
N SER A 127 14.12 -21.04 -3.26
CA SER A 127 15.55 -20.71 -3.32
C SER A 127 15.81 -19.21 -3.39
N GLU A 128 15.01 -18.49 -4.18
CA GLU A 128 15.09 -17.02 -4.29
C GLU A 128 14.64 -16.35 -2.98
N LEU A 129 13.60 -16.87 -2.31
CA LEU A 129 13.18 -16.42 -0.99
C LEU A 129 14.28 -16.57 0.06
N ARG A 130 14.97 -17.71 0.09
CA ARG A 130 16.10 -17.91 1.01
C ARG A 130 17.21 -16.90 0.79
N THR A 131 17.49 -16.59 -0.47
CA THR A 131 18.50 -15.58 -0.84
C THR A 131 18.03 -14.17 -0.45
N PHE A 132 16.84 -13.78 -0.86
CA PHE A 132 16.26 -12.46 -0.60
C PHE A 132 16.08 -12.19 0.90
N LEU A 133 15.60 -13.18 1.66
CA LEU A 133 15.38 -13.06 3.11
C LEU A 133 16.66 -13.25 3.93
N HIS A 134 17.84 -13.42 3.29
CA HIS A 134 19.10 -13.65 3.98
C HIS A 134 18.99 -14.81 4.99
N ALA A 135 18.45 -15.97 4.54
CA ALA A 135 18.26 -17.14 5.40
C ALA A 135 19.58 -17.52 6.11
N ASP A 136 19.45 -17.89 7.37
CA ASP A 136 20.55 -18.25 8.26
C ASP A 136 21.45 -17.07 8.74
N GLU A 137 21.09 -15.81 8.40
CA GLU A 137 21.77 -14.60 8.89
C GLU A 137 21.04 -13.98 10.09
N SER A 138 21.68 -12.99 10.73
CA SER A 138 21.16 -12.23 11.85
C SER A 138 21.34 -10.72 11.62
N ASN A 139 20.55 -9.92 12.34
CA ASN A 139 20.55 -8.45 12.22
C ASN A 139 20.21 -7.96 10.79
N ILE A 140 19.29 -8.62 10.15
CA ILE A 140 18.81 -8.30 8.80
C ILE A 140 17.94 -7.04 8.90
N SER A 141 18.37 -5.95 8.25
CA SER A 141 17.57 -4.71 8.16
C SER A 141 16.53 -4.85 7.07
N VAL A 142 15.26 -4.78 7.44
CA VAL A 142 14.11 -4.94 6.55
C VAL A 142 13.27 -3.67 6.59
N THR A 143 13.02 -3.06 5.44
CA THR A 143 12.13 -1.90 5.31
C THR A 143 10.81 -2.30 4.64
N LEU A 144 9.71 -1.96 5.28
CA LEU A 144 8.34 -2.13 4.80
C LEU A 144 7.80 -0.79 4.31
N SER A 145 7.25 -0.73 3.10
CA SER A 145 6.68 0.49 2.51
C SER A 145 5.43 0.21 1.67
N LEU A 146 4.64 1.24 1.40
CA LEU A 146 3.50 1.17 0.46
C LEU A 146 3.87 1.63 -0.95
N SER A 147 5.07 2.17 -1.14
CA SER A 147 5.56 2.63 -2.43
C SER A 147 6.84 1.90 -2.80
N HIS A 148 6.96 1.49 -4.05
CA HIS A 148 8.20 0.98 -4.60
C HIS A 148 9.18 2.13 -4.84
N THR A 149 10.15 2.30 -3.94
CA THR A 149 11.28 3.20 -4.21
C THR A 149 12.31 2.39 -5.00
N ALA A 150 12.36 2.58 -6.31
CA ALA A 150 13.45 2.02 -7.11
C ALA A 150 14.76 2.67 -6.64
N THR A 151 15.53 1.97 -5.82
CA THR A 151 16.90 2.38 -5.46
C THR A 151 17.77 2.17 -6.69
N GLY A 152 18.09 3.26 -7.39
CA GLY A 152 19.08 3.19 -8.48
C GLY A 152 18.85 4.06 -9.70
N VAL A 153 17.78 4.84 -9.77
CA VAL A 153 17.65 5.94 -10.73
C VAL A 153 17.29 7.18 -9.93
N GLU A 154 18.11 8.23 -10.05
CA GLU A 154 17.75 9.54 -9.52
C GLU A 154 16.29 9.80 -9.84
N SER A 155 15.50 10.06 -8.81
CA SER A 155 14.12 10.51 -8.98
C SER A 155 14.19 11.89 -9.68
N HIS A 156 14.29 11.87 -11.00
CA HIS A 156 13.70 12.96 -11.73
C HIS A 156 12.23 12.96 -11.28
N GLN A 157 11.88 13.94 -10.45
CA GLN A 157 10.50 14.28 -10.23
C GLN A 157 9.86 14.35 -11.61
N PHE A 158 9.17 13.29 -11.99
CA PHE A 158 8.17 13.40 -13.04
C PHE A 158 7.07 14.29 -12.45
N THR A 159 7.31 15.60 -12.49
CA THR A 159 6.18 16.51 -12.60
C THR A 159 5.39 15.94 -13.76
N ALA A 160 4.19 15.47 -13.48
CA ALA A 160 3.29 14.92 -14.50
C ALA A 160 3.18 16.00 -15.59
N VAL A 161 3.99 15.85 -16.63
CA VAL A 161 3.97 16.72 -17.79
C VAL A 161 2.63 16.42 -18.44
N ARG A 162 1.63 17.22 -18.08
CA ARG A 162 0.32 17.15 -18.71
C ARG A 162 0.49 17.52 -20.18
N SER A 163 0.64 16.51 -21.01
CA SER A 163 0.49 16.68 -22.45
C SER A 163 -0.99 16.53 -22.78
N GLN A 164 -1.56 17.50 -23.46
CA GLN A 164 -2.94 17.46 -23.93
C GLN A 164 -2.99 17.51 -25.44
N LYS A 165 -3.93 16.81 -26.03
CA LYS A 165 -4.22 16.89 -27.46
C LYS A 165 -5.18 18.05 -27.70
N VAL A 166 -4.82 18.97 -28.59
CA VAL A 166 -5.62 20.15 -28.92
C VAL A 166 -5.85 20.19 -30.43
N LEU A 167 -7.09 20.48 -30.84
CA LEU A 167 -7.44 20.68 -32.24
C LEU A 167 -7.41 22.17 -32.53
N ARG A 168 -6.47 22.67 -33.35
CA ARG A 168 -6.41 24.05 -33.84
C ARG A 168 -6.44 24.08 -35.35
N ASN A 169 -7.35 24.86 -35.92
CA ASN A 169 -7.50 25.01 -37.39
C ASN A 169 -7.61 23.67 -38.14
N GLY A 170 -8.27 22.67 -37.55
CA GLY A 170 -8.44 21.34 -38.13
C GLY A 170 -7.19 20.43 -38.01
N GLN A 171 -6.11 20.89 -37.39
CA GLN A 171 -4.90 20.12 -37.15
C GLN A 171 -4.81 19.66 -35.70
N LEU A 172 -4.52 18.38 -35.48
CA LEU A 172 -4.29 17.80 -34.15
C LEU A 172 -2.85 18.12 -33.70
N LEU A 173 -2.74 18.80 -32.57
CA LEU A 173 -1.48 19.23 -31.97
C LEU A 173 -1.34 18.64 -30.56
N ILE A 174 -0.11 18.55 -30.06
CA ILE A 174 0.21 18.13 -28.69
C ILE A 174 0.79 19.35 -27.98
N GLU A 175 0.12 19.81 -26.91
CA GLU A 175 0.67 20.82 -26.00
C GLU A 175 1.35 20.13 -24.83
N ARG A 176 2.60 20.51 -24.55
CA ARG A 176 3.43 19.98 -23.48
C ARG A 176 4.31 21.09 -22.92
N ASN A 177 4.23 21.37 -21.61
CA ASN A 177 5.02 22.42 -20.94
C ASN A 177 4.88 23.83 -21.57
N GLY A 178 3.69 24.16 -22.09
CA GLY A 178 3.48 25.46 -22.75
C GLY A 178 4.01 25.54 -24.19
N GLU A 179 4.56 24.47 -24.72
CA GLU A 179 5.02 24.35 -26.10
C GLU A 179 4.07 23.48 -26.92
N THR A 180 3.97 23.76 -28.21
CA THR A 180 3.07 23.07 -29.13
C THR A 180 3.89 22.25 -30.14
N TYR A 181 3.46 21.02 -30.38
CA TYR A 181 4.12 20.07 -31.29
C TYR A 181 3.11 19.50 -32.28
N THR A 182 3.54 19.12 -33.46
CA THR A 182 2.76 18.29 -34.40
C THR A 182 2.68 16.86 -33.86
N ILE A 183 1.80 16.04 -34.42
CA ILE A 183 1.69 14.61 -34.06
C ILE A 183 2.96 13.82 -34.41
N GLU A 184 3.78 14.30 -35.32
CA GLU A 184 5.10 13.74 -35.68
C GLU A 184 6.21 14.23 -34.73
N GLY A 185 5.89 15.04 -33.71
CA GLY A 185 6.85 15.53 -32.72
C GLY A 185 7.64 16.78 -33.12
N LYS A 186 7.31 17.45 -34.25
CA LYS A 186 7.94 18.71 -34.65
C LYS A 186 7.37 19.85 -33.82
N ARG A 187 8.23 20.63 -33.16
CA ARG A 187 7.86 21.87 -32.43
C ARG A 187 7.41 22.94 -33.40
N LEU A 188 6.34 23.65 -33.07
CA LEU A 188 5.78 24.78 -33.79
C LEU A 188 6.21 26.13 -33.23
#